data_d02231b28f8a946ef8b840af5c62fd52
#
_entry.id   d02231b28f8a946ef8b840af5c62fd52
#
_cell.length_a   1.000
_cell.length_b   1.000
_cell.length_c   1.000
_cell.angle_alpha   90.00
_cell.angle_beta   90.00
_cell.angle_gamma   90.00
#
_symmetry.space_group_name_H-M   'P 1'
#
loop_
_entity.id
_entity.type
_entity.pdbx_description
1 polymer ?
#
loop_
_entity_poly.entity_id
_entity_poly.type
_entity_poly.pdbx_seq_one_letter_code
_entity_poly.pdbx_strand_id
1 'polypeptide(L)'
;MTQNRIIKNHMDIPWHQFTGKDKELPITQAGLTEKASVIGRTGLMMLSCGTGAWRVRSSMNTLASLLGITCTADIGLMSIEYTCFDGNDCFSQSLCLTNTGVNTSKLNRLERFVNDFAGECCTMSGEQIHAYLDQIHGLYSPFALGCAAAFACSAFTFLLGGGPVEMLCAFFGAGIGNYLRCKLTKHHFTLFLCIAASVSGACLVYAGLLKIAELLWGISIQHEAGYIC
;
A
#
# COMPACT_ATOMS: atom_id res chain seq x y z
N MET A 1 27.43 -15.98 -20.97
CA MET A 1 27.17 -14.60 -20.47
C MET A 1 25.72 -14.27 -20.69
N THR A 2 24.88 -14.57 -19.71
CA THR A 2 23.42 -14.33 -19.72
C THR A 2 23.20 -12.89 -19.31
N GLN A 3 22.91 -12.04 -20.27
CA GLN A 3 22.58 -10.64 -20.06
C GLN A 3 21.23 -10.58 -19.33
N ASN A 4 21.26 -10.40 -18.02
CA ASN A 4 20.08 -10.09 -17.22
C ASN A 4 19.53 -8.75 -17.73
N ARG A 5 18.57 -8.81 -18.65
CA ARG A 5 17.76 -7.66 -19.03
C ARG A 5 16.95 -7.27 -17.77
N ILE A 6 17.46 -6.33 -17.02
CA ILE A 6 16.69 -5.62 -16.03
C ILE A 6 15.57 -4.91 -16.82
N ILE A 7 14.36 -5.47 -16.76
CA ILE A 7 13.16 -4.81 -17.28
C ILE A 7 13.00 -3.58 -16.38
N LYS A 8 13.48 -2.41 -16.85
CA LYS A 8 13.22 -1.15 -16.19
C LYS A 8 11.72 -0.99 -16.16
N ASN A 9 11.13 -0.95 -14.95
CA ASN A 9 9.73 -0.62 -14.78
C ASN A 9 9.57 0.82 -15.26
N HIS A 10 8.86 1.03 -16.38
CA HIS A 10 8.67 2.36 -16.97
C HIS A 10 7.91 3.34 -16.06
N MET A 11 7.35 2.83 -14.96
CA MET A 11 6.64 3.62 -13.96
C MET A 11 7.49 3.93 -12.73
N ASP A 12 8.75 3.46 -12.68
CA ASP A 12 9.66 3.83 -11.60
C ASP A 12 10.12 5.28 -11.78
N ILE A 13 9.72 6.12 -10.85
CA ILE A 13 10.04 7.55 -10.85
C ILE A 13 11.41 7.71 -10.21
N PRO A 14 12.37 8.33 -10.91
CA PRO A 14 13.72 8.56 -10.37
C PRO A 14 13.74 9.77 -9.43
N TRP A 15 13.16 9.64 -8.23
CA TRP A 15 12.99 10.72 -7.27
C TRP A 15 14.27 11.48 -6.94
N HIS A 16 15.39 10.77 -6.82
CA HIS A 16 16.71 11.37 -6.56
C HIS A 16 17.27 12.23 -7.72
N GLN A 17 16.64 12.20 -8.90
CA GLN A 17 17.01 13.07 -10.01
C GLN A 17 16.35 14.45 -9.95
N PHE A 18 15.31 14.60 -9.12
CA PHE A 18 14.65 15.90 -8.91
C PHE A 18 15.38 16.76 -7.88
N THR A 19 16.36 16.21 -7.15
CA THR A 19 17.19 16.96 -6.22
C THR A 19 18.16 17.87 -7.00
N GLY A 20 18.28 19.12 -6.56
CA GLY A 20 19.13 20.12 -7.19
C GLY A 20 20.62 19.75 -7.19
N LYS A 21 21.44 20.55 -7.90
CA LYS A 21 22.91 20.38 -7.93
C LYS A 21 23.55 20.64 -6.57
N ASP A 22 22.93 21.50 -5.75
CA ASP A 22 23.36 21.82 -4.39
C ASP A 22 22.64 20.89 -3.40
N LYS A 23 23.15 19.67 -3.29
CA LYS A 23 22.59 18.61 -2.44
C LYS A 23 22.57 18.91 -0.93
N GLU A 24 23.12 20.04 -0.51
CA GLU A 24 23.25 20.43 0.90
C GLU A 24 22.25 21.51 1.33
N LEU A 25 21.54 22.13 0.39
CA LEU A 25 20.56 23.17 0.72
C LEU A 25 19.34 22.57 1.45
N PRO A 26 18.88 23.21 2.54
CA PRO A 26 17.62 22.84 3.17
C PRO A 26 16.46 22.86 2.18
N ILE A 27 15.56 21.91 2.28
CA ILE A 27 14.40 21.79 1.38
C ILE A 27 13.55 23.06 1.32
N THR A 28 13.47 23.82 2.39
CA THR A 28 12.76 25.11 2.45
C THR A 28 13.34 26.17 1.50
N GLN A 29 14.64 26.08 1.21
CA GLN A 29 15.36 26.96 0.29
C GLN A 29 15.56 26.37 -1.10
N ALA A 30 15.19 25.11 -1.28
CA ALA A 30 15.31 24.41 -2.55
C ALA A 30 14.34 24.96 -3.61
N GLY A 31 14.62 24.66 -4.88
CA GLY A 31 13.76 25.05 -5.99
C GLY A 31 12.40 24.34 -5.99
N LEU A 32 11.43 24.92 -6.71
CA LEU A 32 10.05 24.44 -6.79
C LEU A 32 9.96 22.96 -7.19
N THR A 33 10.75 22.53 -8.17
CA THR A 33 10.76 21.12 -8.64
C THR A 33 11.14 20.13 -7.54
N GLU A 34 12.12 20.47 -6.72
CA GLU A 34 12.58 19.63 -5.62
C GLU A 34 11.53 19.55 -4.51
N LYS A 35 10.96 20.69 -4.10
CA LYS A 35 9.83 20.74 -3.15
C LYS A 35 8.64 19.93 -3.64
N ALA A 36 8.26 20.11 -4.91
CA ALA A 36 7.15 19.40 -5.53
C ALA A 36 7.40 17.88 -5.59
N SER A 37 8.65 17.46 -5.81
CA SER A 37 9.00 16.02 -5.83
C SER A 37 8.77 15.34 -4.49
N VAL A 38 9.10 16.01 -3.37
CA VAL A 38 8.85 15.50 -2.01
C VAL A 38 7.35 15.39 -1.75
N ILE A 39 6.57 16.41 -2.13
CA ILE A 39 5.10 16.40 -1.97
C ILE A 39 4.48 15.29 -2.78
N GLY A 40 4.81 15.18 -4.08
CA GLY A 40 4.26 14.18 -4.98
C GLY A 40 4.62 12.76 -4.55
N ARG A 41 5.87 12.52 -4.14
CA ARG A 41 6.32 11.21 -3.64
C ARG A 41 5.57 10.80 -2.38
N THR A 42 5.45 11.70 -1.41
CA THR A 42 4.72 11.42 -0.17
C THR A 42 3.26 11.10 -0.46
N GLY A 43 2.59 11.89 -1.31
CA GLY A 43 1.22 11.63 -1.75
C GLY A 43 1.07 10.26 -2.40
N LEU A 44 1.96 9.92 -3.34
CA LEU A 44 1.95 8.64 -4.05
C LEU A 44 2.16 7.45 -3.10
N MET A 45 3.11 7.58 -2.15
CA MET A 45 3.35 6.55 -1.14
C MET A 45 2.14 6.36 -0.22
N MET A 46 1.44 7.42 0.17
CA MET A 46 0.21 7.34 0.96
C MET A 46 -0.91 6.68 0.17
N LEU A 47 -1.12 7.07 -1.08
CA LEU A 47 -2.11 6.45 -1.97
C LEU A 47 -1.84 4.96 -2.15
N SER A 48 -0.57 4.56 -2.28
CA SER A 48 -0.16 3.16 -2.38
C SER A 48 -0.52 2.32 -1.15
N CYS A 49 -0.74 2.95 0.00
CA CYS A 49 -1.18 2.31 1.23
C CYS A 49 -2.69 2.12 1.33
N GLY A 50 -3.46 2.46 0.29
CA GLY A 50 -4.91 2.29 0.24
C GLY A 50 -5.68 3.29 1.12
N THR A 51 -5.12 4.46 1.41
CA THR A 51 -5.82 5.53 2.13
C THR A 51 -6.74 6.33 1.23
N GLY A 52 -7.72 7.01 1.82
CA GLY A 52 -8.68 7.84 1.09
C GLY A 52 -8.04 9.09 0.48
N ALA A 53 -8.53 9.50 -0.70
CA ALA A 53 -8.03 10.64 -1.47
C ALA A 53 -7.97 11.94 -0.66
N TRP A 54 -8.96 12.18 0.23
CA TRP A 54 -8.99 13.37 1.08
C TRP A 54 -7.77 13.47 2.01
N ARG A 55 -7.34 12.32 2.56
CA ARG A 55 -6.18 12.24 3.47
C ARG A 55 -4.87 12.49 2.71
N VAL A 56 -4.73 11.92 1.52
CA VAL A 56 -3.60 12.19 0.63
C VAL A 56 -3.50 13.67 0.31
N ARG A 57 -4.61 14.29 -0.13
CA ARG A 57 -4.67 15.73 -0.46
C ARG A 57 -4.33 16.59 0.76
N SER A 58 -4.88 16.29 1.92
CA SER A 58 -4.59 17.03 3.17
C SER A 58 -3.10 16.98 3.51
N SER A 59 -2.46 15.81 3.42
CA SER A 59 -1.03 15.66 3.69
C SER A 59 -0.16 16.40 2.68
N MET A 60 -0.52 16.35 1.39
CA MET A 60 0.19 17.11 0.34
C MET A 60 0.08 18.62 0.59
N ASN A 61 -1.10 19.12 0.97
CA ASN A 61 -1.30 20.54 1.28
C ASN A 61 -0.55 20.98 2.55
N THR A 62 -0.49 20.13 3.58
CA THR A 62 0.30 20.39 4.78
C THR A 62 1.78 20.55 4.44
N LEU A 63 2.35 19.61 3.68
CA LEU A 63 3.74 19.71 3.24
C LEU A 63 3.99 20.95 2.37
N ALA A 64 3.08 21.26 1.44
CA ALA A 64 3.19 22.45 0.60
C ALA A 64 3.23 23.72 1.44
N SER A 65 2.34 23.84 2.42
CA SER A 65 2.30 24.99 3.37
C SER A 65 3.60 25.12 4.16
N LEU A 66 4.15 24.01 4.66
CA LEU A 66 5.41 24.00 5.41
C LEU A 66 6.62 24.35 4.53
N LEU A 67 6.56 24.05 3.23
CA LEU A 67 7.58 24.39 2.25
C LEU A 67 7.39 25.79 1.63
N GLY A 68 6.36 26.54 2.06
CA GLY A 68 6.07 27.90 1.60
C GLY A 68 5.57 27.97 0.15
N ILE A 69 4.93 26.92 -0.35
CA ILE A 69 4.35 26.85 -1.71
C ILE A 69 2.89 26.45 -1.65
N THR A 70 2.16 26.65 -2.75
CA THR A 70 0.78 26.18 -2.89
C THR A 70 0.75 24.92 -3.73
N CYS A 71 -0.06 23.92 -3.32
CA CYS A 71 -0.24 22.70 -4.08
C CYS A 71 -1.73 22.43 -4.30
N THR A 72 -2.09 22.09 -5.53
CA THR A 72 -3.41 21.57 -5.87
C THR A 72 -3.24 20.14 -6.40
N ALA A 73 -4.09 19.22 -5.96
CA ALA A 73 -3.99 17.83 -6.38
C ALA A 73 -5.36 17.23 -6.68
N ASP A 74 -5.44 16.53 -7.80
CA ASP A 74 -6.53 15.60 -8.12
C ASP A 74 -6.06 14.17 -7.86
N ILE A 75 -6.81 13.45 -7.02
CA ILE A 75 -6.44 12.12 -6.54
C ILE A 75 -7.45 11.12 -7.11
N GLY A 76 -7.01 10.35 -8.07
CA GLY A 76 -7.73 9.19 -8.60
C GLY A 76 -7.54 7.93 -7.75
N LEU A 77 -8.07 6.81 -8.21
CA LEU A 77 -7.94 5.51 -7.53
C LEU A 77 -6.48 5.00 -7.50
N MET A 78 -5.75 5.20 -8.59
CA MET A 78 -4.36 4.75 -8.76
C MET A 78 -3.47 5.83 -9.41
N SER A 79 -3.91 7.08 -9.38
CA SER A 79 -3.18 8.20 -9.99
C SER A 79 -3.28 9.44 -9.12
N ILE A 80 -2.28 10.29 -9.25
CA ILE A 80 -2.25 11.63 -8.66
C ILE A 80 -1.81 12.59 -9.76
N GLU A 81 -2.60 13.61 -10.01
CA GLU A 81 -2.21 14.77 -10.81
C GLU A 81 -2.11 15.96 -9.87
N TYR A 82 -0.96 16.60 -9.84
CA TYR A 82 -0.76 17.72 -8.93
C TYR A 82 0.03 18.84 -9.58
N THR A 83 -0.25 20.05 -9.11
CA THR A 83 0.45 21.25 -9.53
C THR A 83 0.87 22.04 -8.29
N CYS A 84 2.15 22.39 -8.22
CA CYS A 84 2.73 23.22 -7.19
C CYS A 84 3.08 24.60 -7.78
N PHE A 85 2.88 25.65 -6.99
CA PHE A 85 3.13 27.05 -7.34
C PHE A 85 3.95 27.72 -6.25
N ASP A 86 4.95 28.55 -6.63
CA ASP A 86 5.72 29.39 -5.70
C ASP A 86 5.57 30.91 -5.97
N GLY A 87 4.51 31.28 -6.68
CA GLY A 87 4.17 32.65 -7.05
C GLY A 87 4.57 33.03 -8.47
N ASN A 88 5.72 32.61 -8.98
CA ASN A 88 6.21 32.93 -10.32
C ASN A 88 6.20 31.73 -11.25
N ASP A 89 6.55 30.56 -10.71
CA ASP A 89 6.70 29.33 -11.45
C ASP A 89 5.64 28.31 -11.04
N CYS A 90 5.32 27.38 -11.95
CA CYS A 90 4.48 26.23 -11.66
C CYS A 90 5.16 24.94 -12.09
N PHE A 91 4.96 23.89 -11.31
CA PHE A 91 5.40 22.53 -11.61
C PHE A 91 4.21 21.59 -11.56
N SER A 92 3.92 20.92 -12.67
CA SER A 92 2.82 19.94 -12.75
C SER A 92 3.36 18.57 -13.10
N GLN A 93 2.83 17.54 -12.44
CA GLN A 93 3.19 16.16 -12.71
C GLN A 93 1.99 15.25 -12.53
N SER A 94 1.87 14.24 -13.41
CA SER A 94 0.95 13.12 -13.27
C SER A 94 1.73 11.88 -12.84
N LEU A 95 1.28 11.22 -11.79
CA LEU A 95 1.88 10.05 -11.18
C LEU A 95 0.88 8.91 -11.19
N CYS A 96 1.34 7.71 -11.54
CA CYS A 96 0.50 6.51 -11.53
C CYS A 96 1.11 5.42 -10.66
N LEU A 97 0.24 4.70 -9.94
CA LEU A 97 0.62 3.52 -9.18
C LEU A 97 0.49 2.26 -10.04
N THR A 98 1.45 1.38 -9.92
CA THR A 98 1.37 0.02 -10.50
C THR A 98 0.53 -0.92 -9.65
N ASN A 99 0.49 -0.67 -8.34
CA ASN A 99 -0.23 -1.49 -7.37
C ASN A 99 -0.64 -0.66 -6.15
N THR A 100 -1.75 -1.02 -5.55
CA THR A 100 -2.24 -0.45 -4.29
C THR A 100 -2.66 -1.57 -3.35
N GLY A 101 -2.54 -1.33 -2.05
CA GLY A 101 -2.96 -2.30 -1.03
C GLY A 101 -2.96 -1.69 0.35
N VAL A 102 -3.82 -2.20 1.23
CA VAL A 102 -3.93 -1.68 2.59
C VAL A 102 -2.66 -1.99 3.37
N ASN A 103 -1.94 -0.94 3.78
CA ASN A 103 -0.74 -1.04 4.61
C ASN A 103 -0.76 0.08 5.67
N THR A 104 -1.47 -0.17 6.75
CA THR A 104 -1.67 0.79 7.85
C THR A 104 -0.37 1.12 8.58
N SER A 105 0.56 0.18 8.68
CA SER A 105 1.87 0.39 9.30
C SER A 105 2.71 1.41 8.52
N LYS A 106 2.79 1.24 7.19
CA LYS A 106 3.48 2.18 6.31
C LYS A 106 2.78 3.54 6.32
N LEU A 107 1.44 3.55 6.28
CA LEU A 107 0.64 4.76 6.33
C LEU A 107 0.90 5.57 7.61
N ASN A 108 0.90 4.92 8.77
CA ASN A 108 1.17 5.59 10.06
C ASN A 108 2.57 6.24 10.10
N ARG A 109 3.58 5.59 9.51
CA ARG A 109 4.92 6.17 9.40
C ARG A 109 4.96 7.39 8.47
N LEU A 110 4.20 7.36 7.37
CA LEU A 110 4.07 8.50 6.47
C LEU A 110 3.31 9.66 7.13
N GLU A 111 2.27 9.39 7.88
CA GLU A 111 1.54 10.41 8.65
C GLU A 111 2.41 11.06 9.72
N ARG A 112 3.22 10.27 10.43
CA ARG A 112 4.22 10.83 11.36
C ARG A 112 5.22 11.71 10.64
N PHE A 113 5.78 11.25 9.51
CA PHE A 113 6.67 12.06 8.69
C PHE A 113 6.06 13.41 8.32
N VAL A 114 4.78 13.45 7.91
CA VAL A 114 4.08 14.71 7.59
C VAL A 114 3.88 15.60 8.82
N ASN A 115 3.49 15.01 9.96
CA ASN A 115 3.24 15.73 11.19
C ASN A 115 4.53 16.31 11.82
N ASP A 116 5.61 15.55 11.76
CA ASP A 116 6.90 15.90 12.37
C ASP A 116 7.80 16.68 11.40
N PHE A 117 7.34 16.92 10.17
CA PHE A 117 8.11 17.54 9.09
C PHE A 117 8.68 18.90 9.47
N ALA A 118 7.88 19.74 10.15
CA ALA A 118 8.28 21.08 10.56
C ALA A 118 9.46 21.07 11.54
N GLY A 119 9.54 20.05 12.41
CA GLY A 119 10.60 19.96 13.43
C GLY A 119 11.89 19.31 12.92
N GLU A 120 11.77 18.27 12.12
CA GLU A 120 12.92 17.41 11.78
C GLU A 120 13.38 17.58 10.33
N CYS A 121 12.45 17.75 9.38
CA CYS A 121 12.75 17.66 7.96
C CYS A 121 12.98 18.99 7.26
N CYS A 122 12.55 20.13 7.82
CA CYS A 122 12.72 21.44 7.19
C CYS A 122 14.18 21.85 7.00
N THR A 123 15.10 21.32 7.80
CA THR A 123 16.54 21.55 7.70
C THR A 123 17.26 20.52 6.82
N MET A 124 16.59 19.43 6.47
CA MET A 124 17.14 18.38 5.62
C MET A 124 17.13 18.82 4.15
N SER A 125 18.07 18.30 3.37
CA SER A 125 18.05 18.48 1.91
C SER A 125 17.01 17.54 1.27
N GLY A 126 16.56 17.83 0.05
CA GLY A 126 15.64 16.97 -0.69
C GLY A 126 16.16 15.55 -0.86
N GLU A 127 17.48 15.39 -1.08
CA GLU A 127 18.12 14.06 -1.16
C GLU A 127 18.00 13.28 0.15
N GLN A 128 18.24 13.94 1.29
CA GLN A 128 18.09 13.30 2.61
C GLN A 128 16.64 12.92 2.89
N ILE A 129 15.68 13.75 2.48
CA ILE A 129 14.25 13.46 2.62
C ILE A 129 13.88 12.26 1.75
N HIS A 130 14.34 12.20 0.49
CA HIS A 130 14.10 11.06 -0.38
C HIS A 130 14.73 9.78 0.19
N ALA A 131 15.94 9.84 0.74
CA ALA A 131 16.59 8.72 1.41
C ALA A 131 15.82 8.27 2.68
N TYR A 132 15.25 9.22 3.44
CA TYR A 132 14.37 8.90 4.57
C TYR A 132 13.08 8.19 4.11
N LEU A 133 12.44 8.69 3.05
CA LEU A 133 11.25 8.05 2.47
C LEU A 133 11.54 6.65 1.93
N ASP A 134 12.74 6.37 1.43
CA ASP A 134 13.17 5.03 1.01
C ASP A 134 13.16 4.02 2.16
N GLN A 135 13.40 4.47 3.39
CA GLN A 135 13.40 3.61 4.58
C GLN A 135 12.00 3.30 5.12
N ILE A 136 10.97 3.97 4.60
CA ILE A 136 9.57 3.73 5.02
C ILE A 136 9.01 2.50 4.30
N HIS A 137 9.17 1.34 4.91
CA HIS A 137 8.64 0.07 4.42
C HIS A 137 7.52 -0.45 5.32
N GLY A 138 6.73 -1.41 4.82
CA GLY A 138 5.78 -2.17 5.64
C GLY A 138 6.52 -3.08 6.61
N LEU A 139 6.05 -3.16 7.86
CA LEU A 139 6.69 -3.93 8.94
C LEU A 139 6.44 -5.45 8.83
N TYR A 140 5.37 -5.86 8.15
CA TYR A 140 4.90 -7.24 8.19
C TYR A 140 5.26 -8.01 6.94
N SER A 141 5.75 -9.23 7.15
CA SER A 141 5.99 -10.17 6.05
C SER A 141 4.66 -10.68 5.44
N PRO A 142 4.63 -11.12 4.18
CA PRO A 142 3.44 -11.73 3.57
C PRO A 142 2.91 -12.93 4.36
N PHE A 143 3.78 -13.68 5.02
CA PHE A 143 3.40 -14.80 5.88
C PHE A 143 2.66 -14.32 7.13
N ALA A 144 3.18 -13.30 7.83
CA ALA A 144 2.53 -12.72 9.01
C ALA A 144 1.14 -12.16 8.67
N LEU A 145 1.01 -11.49 7.51
CA LEU A 145 -0.28 -11.01 7.01
C LEU A 145 -1.24 -12.16 6.69
N GLY A 146 -0.73 -13.27 6.13
CA GLY A 146 -1.51 -14.48 5.88
C GLY A 146 -2.04 -15.10 7.17
N CYS A 147 -1.20 -15.22 8.19
CA CYS A 147 -1.60 -15.72 9.50
C CYS A 147 -2.64 -14.80 10.16
N ALA A 148 -2.43 -13.48 10.12
CA ALA A 148 -3.38 -12.53 10.67
C ALA A 148 -4.75 -12.62 10.00
N ALA A 149 -4.79 -12.74 8.66
CA ALA A 149 -6.03 -12.95 7.92
C ALA A 149 -6.70 -14.27 8.29
N ALA A 150 -5.93 -15.36 8.42
CA ALA A 150 -6.44 -16.66 8.82
C ALA A 150 -7.11 -16.63 10.20
N PHE A 151 -6.46 -16.01 11.19
CA PHE A 151 -7.05 -15.85 12.54
C PHE A 151 -8.29 -14.96 12.51
N ALA A 152 -8.26 -13.86 11.77
CA ALA A 152 -9.41 -12.95 11.66
C ALA A 152 -10.63 -13.68 11.05
N CYS A 153 -10.45 -14.37 9.93
CA CYS A 153 -11.54 -15.11 9.30
C CYS A 153 -12.07 -16.24 10.19
N SER A 154 -11.20 -16.97 10.88
CA SER A 154 -11.60 -17.99 11.85
C SER A 154 -12.45 -17.39 13.00
N ALA A 155 -12.04 -16.23 13.54
CA ALA A 155 -12.80 -15.54 14.56
C ALA A 155 -14.17 -15.03 14.06
N PHE A 156 -14.23 -14.49 12.84
CA PHE A 156 -15.49 -14.10 12.22
C PHE A 156 -16.43 -15.29 12.00
N THR A 157 -15.91 -16.43 11.56
CA THR A 157 -16.71 -17.66 11.42
C THR A 157 -17.36 -18.03 12.76
N PHE A 158 -16.63 -17.94 13.86
CA PHE A 158 -17.18 -18.16 15.21
C PHE A 158 -18.28 -17.16 15.55
N LEU A 159 -18.07 -15.87 15.30
CA LEU A 159 -19.07 -14.82 15.58
C LEU A 159 -20.36 -15.00 14.77
N LEU A 160 -20.26 -15.63 13.59
CA LEU A 160 -21.40 -15.94 12.72
C LEU A 160 -22.10 -17.27 13.09
N GLY A 161 -21.69 -17.89 14.20
CA GLY A 161 -22.31 -19.12 14.70
C GLY A 161 -21.69 -20.42 14.17
N GLY A 162 -20.54 -20.36 13.49
CA GLY A 162 -19.81 -21.54 13.05
C GLY A 162 -19.15 -22.28 14.20
N GLY A 163 -19.06 -23.62 14.06
CA GLY A 163 -18.42 -24.49 15.03
C GLY A 163 -16.90 -24.56 14.90
N PRO A 164 -16.20 -25.32 15.76
CA PRO A 164 -14.75 -25.45 15.75
C PRO A 164 -14.18 -25.97 14.43
N VAL A 165 -14.91 -26.85 13.74
CA VAL A 165 -14.50 -27.43 12.46
C VAL A 165 -14.52 -26.36 11.36
N GLU A 166 -15.61 -25.58 11.30
CA GLU A 166 -15.74 -24.48 10.33
C GLU A 166 -14.69 -23.40 10.57
N MET A 167 -14.38 -23.10 11.84
CA MET A 167 -13.31 -22.17 12.21
C MET A 167 -11.95 -22.62 11.66
N LEU A 168 -11.61 -23.92 11.80
CA LEU A 168 -10.37 -24.46 11.26
C LEU A 168 -10.36 -24.44 9.73
N CYS A 169 -11.46 -24.79 9.09
CA CYS A 169 -11.59 -24.75 7.63
C CYS A 169 -11.43 -23.31 7.09
N ALA A 170 -12.05 -22.32 7.77
CA ALA A 170 -11.92 -20.90 7.43
C ALA A 170 -10.47 -20.40 7.65
N PHE A 171 -9.81 -20.84 8.72
CA PHE A 171 -8.41 -20.50 8.98
C PHE A 171 -7.50 -20.91 7.82
N PHE A 172 -7.57 -22.16 7.38
CA PHE A 172 -6.73 -22.64 6.28
C PHE A 172 -7.15 -22.03 4.94
N GLY A 173 -8.46 -21.92 4.68
CA GLY A 173 -8.97 -21.31 3.47
C GLY A 173 -8.50 -19.87 3.29
N ALA A 174 -8.68 -19.04 4.30
CA ALA A 174 -8.26 -17.64 4.29
C ALA A 174 -6.73 -17.47 4.24
N GLY A 175 -5.99 -18.28 5.00
CA GLY A 175 -4.53 -18.26 5.00
C GLY A 175 -3.94 -18.57 3.61
N ILE A 176 -4.41 -19.63 2.98
CA ILE A 176 -3.97 -20.03 1.63
C ILE A 176 -4.42 -19.01 0.58
N GLY A 177 -5.65 -18.52 0.66
CA GLY A 177 -6.16 -17.49 -0.26
C GLY A 177 -5.33 -16.21 -0.19
N ASN A 178 -5.03 -15.70 1.01
CA ASN A 178 -4.20 -14.51 1.17
C ASN A 178 -2.75 -14.73 0.70
N TYR A 179 -2.17 -15.89 0.97
CA TYR A 179 -0.84 -16.25 0.45
C TYR A 179 -0.83 -16.27 -1.08
N LEU A 180 -1.85 -16.88 -1.71
CA LEU A 180 -2.01 -16.91 -3.16
C LEU A 180 -2.12 -15.49 -3.74
N ARG A 181 -2.92 -14.63 -3.12
CA ARG A 181 -3.05 -13.23 -3.51
C ARG A 181 -1.70 -12.50 -3.47
N CYS A 182 -0.94 -12.63 -2.38
CA CYS A 182 0.37 -12.01 -2.24
C CYS A 182 1.35 -12.51 -3.32
N LYS A 183 1.30 -13.81 -3.65
CA LYS A 183 2.17 -14.39 -4.68
C LYS A 183 1.81 -13.90 -6.08
N LEU A 184 0.51 -13.88 -6.42
CA LEU A 184 0.03 -13.39 -7.72
C LEU A 184 0.34 -11.90 -7.93
N THR A 185 0.17 -11.09 -6.88
CA THR A 185 0.51 -9.66 -6.92
C THR A 185 2.00 -9.44 -7.22
N LYS A 186 2.89 -10.27 -6.68
CA LYS A 186 4.34 -10.21 -6.98
C LYS A 186 4.67 -10.57 -8.43
N HIS A 187 3.82 -11.35 -9.09
CA HIS A 187 3.96 -11.70 -10.50
C HIS A 187 3.30 -10.71 -11.47
N HIS A 188 2.93 -9.52 -10.98
CA HIS A 188 2.33 -8.43 -11.78
C HIS A 188 1.03 -8.78 -12.50
N PHE A 189 0.25 -9.73 -11.98
CA PHE A 189 -1.10 -9.98 -12.47
C PHE A 189 -2.04 -8.81 -12.12
N THR A 190 -3.07 -8.62 -12.93
CA THR A 190 -4.07 -7.57 -12.68
C THR A 190 -4.75 -7.78 -11.32
N LEU A 191 -5.09 -6.68 -10.63
CA LEU A 191 -5.71 -6.72 -9.31
C LEU A 191 -6.97 -7.59 -9.27
N PHE A 192 -7.82 -7.47 -10.29
CA PHE A 192 -9.05 -8.28 -10.39
C PHE A 192 -8.77 -9.78 -10.46
N LEU A 193 -7.78 -10.17 -11.27
CA LEU A 193 -7.40 -11.59 -11.37
C LEU A 193 -6.82 -12.11 -10.05
N CYS A 194 -6.00 -11.30 -9.36
CA CYS A 194 -5.45 -11.65 -8.06
C CYS A 194 -6.56 -11.88 -7.02
N ILE A 195 -7.57 -11.00 -6.98
CA ILE A 195 -8.71 -11.11 -6.07
C ILE A 195 -9.54 -12.33 -6.43
N ALA A 196 -9.97 -12.46 -7.69
CA ALA A 196 -10.82 -13.60 -8.12
C ALA A 196 -10.15 -14.94 -7.84
N ALA A 197 -8.87 -15.10 -8.21
CA ALA A 197 -8.13 -16.34 -7.99
C ALA A 197 -7.94 -16.65 -6.49
N SER A 198 -7.66 -15.63 -5.67
CA SER A 198 -7.46 -15.82 -4.24
C SER A 198 -8.75 -16.22 -3.51
N VAL A 199 -9.87 -15.55 -3.84
CA VAL A 199 -11.18 -15.86 -3.26
C VAL A 199 -11.64 -17.26 -3.71
N SER A 200 -11.57 -17.55 -5.00
CA SER A 200 -11.93 -18.90 -5.51
C SER A 200 -11.07 -19.98 -4.87
N GLY A 201 -9.77 -19.76 -4.73
CA GLY A 201 -8.87 -20.69 -4.05
C GLY A 201 -9.22 -20.88 -2.57
N ALA A 202 -9.51 -19.80 -1.85
CA ALA A 202 -9.95 -19.88 -0.45
C ALA A 202 -11.25 -20.67 -0.29
N CYS A 203 -12.26 -20.39 -1.12
CA CYS A 203 -13.53 -21.11 -1.09
C CYS A 203 -13.38 -22.60 -1.43
N LEU A 204 -12.56 -22.94 -2.42
CA LEU A 204 -12.30 -24.34 -2.78
C LEU A 204 -11.61 -25.10 -1.65
N VAL A 205 -10.62 -24.50 -0.99
CA VAL A 205 -9.94 -25.10 0.17
C VAL A 205 -10.93 -25.28 1.32
N TYR A 206 -11.71 -24.24 1.64
CA TYR A 206 -12.73 -24.30 2.69
C TYR A 206 -13.75 -25.42 2.43
N ALA A 207 -14.37 -25.44 1.25
CA ALA A 207 -15.37 -26.45 0.88
C ALA A 207 -14.77 -27.87 0.83
N GLY A 208 -13.54 -28.01 0.35
CA GLY A 208 -12.83 -29.29 0.32
C GLY A 208 -12.56 -29.83 1.72
N LEU A 209 -12.08 -28.99 2.63
CA LEU A 209 -11.83 -29.38 4.02
C LEU A 209 -13.12 -29.73 4.78
N LEU A 210 -14.20 -28.95 4.55
CA LEU A 210 -15.51 -29.29 5.12
C LEU A 210 -16.02 -30.67 4.67
N LYS A 211 -15.95 -30.95 3.37
CA LYS A 211 -16.36 -32.26 2.85
C LYS A 211 -15.53 -33.41 3.41
N ILE A 212 -14.23 -33.19 3.59
CA ILE A 212 -13.35 -34.16 4.23
C ILE A 212 -13.76 -34.37 5.70
N ALA A 213 -14.06 -33.29 6.42
CA ALA A 213 -14.50 -33.35 7.82
C ALA A 213 -15.87 -34.06 7.96
N GLU A 214 -16.82 -33.79 7.06
CA GLU A 214 -18.11 -34.50 7.02
C GLU A 214 -17.93 -35.99 6.78
N LEU A 215 -17.06 -36.37 5.85
CA LEU A 215 -16.82 -37.79 5.53
C LEU A 215 -16.13 -38.51 6.70
N LEU A 216 -15.23 -37.83 7.44
CA LEU A 216 -14.49 -38.46 8.54
C LEU A 216 -15.31 -38.56 9.83
N TRP A 217 -16.16 -37.59 10.13
CA TRP A 217 -16.93 -37.53 11.38
C TRP A 217 -18.41 -37.81 11.24
N GLY A 218 -18.94 -37.93 10.02
CA GLY A 218 -20.36 -38.26 9.75
C GLY A 218 -21.33 -37.17 10.26
N ILE A 219 -20.87 -35.96 10.49
CA ILE A 219 -21.64 -34.86 11.05
C ILE A 219 -22.06 -33.93 9.92
N SER A 220 -23.38 -33.64 9.83
CA SER A 220 -23.89 -32.60 8.93
C SER A 220 -23.50 -31.22 9.50
N ILE A 221 -22.62 -30.49 8.79
CA ILE A 221 -22.09 -29.21 9.22
C ILE A 221 -22.84 -28.06 8.51
N GLN A 222 -23.18 -27.00 9.23
CA GLN A 222 -23.77 -25.80 8.61
C GLN A 222 -22.75 -25.09 7.75
N HIS A 223 -22.98 -25.09 6.44
CA HIS A 223 -22.00 -24.55 5.47
C HIS A 223 -21.93 -23.02 5.37
N GLU A 224 -22.90 -22.30 5.96
CA GLU A 224 -23.13 -20.88 5.64
C GLU A 224 -22.15 -19.93 6.32
N ALA A 225 -21.67 -20.25 7.52
CA ALA A 225 -20.89 -19.33 8.33
C ALA A 225 -19.50 -19.00 7.78
N GLY A 226 -18.89 -19.89 7.00
CA GLY A 226 -17.53 -19.70 6.48
C GLY A 226 -17.42 -19.01 5.11
N TYR A 227 -18.54 -18.87 4.39
CA TYR A 227 -18.53 -18.25 3.04
C TYR A 227 -18.53 -16.72 3.08
N ILE A 228 -18.67 -16.11 4.24
CA ILE A 228 -18.76 -14.64 4.43
C ILE A 228 -17.36 -14.01 4.62
N CYS A 229 -16.34 -14.81 4.86
CA CYS A 229 -14.94 -14.37 4.95
C CYS A 229 -14.21 -14.53 3.63
#